data_bdf02b4b2dee886aaa55317c9c573511
#
_entry.id   bdf02b4b2dee886aaa55317c9c573511
#
_cell.length_a   1.000
_cell.length_b   1.000
_cell.length_c   1.000
_cell.angle_alpha   90.00
_cell.angle_beta   90.00
_cell.angle_gamma   90.00
#
_symmetry.space_group_name_H-M   'P 1'
#
loop_
_entity.id
_entity.type
_entity.pdbx_description
1 polymer ?
#
loop_
_entity_poly.entity_id
_entity_poly.type
_entity_poly.pdbx_seq_one_letter_code
_entity_poly.pdbx_strand_id
1 'polypeptide(L)'
;MKMMDCVEVIVEKEKYAKEGVHKGMQGWICLDDNSNGAWLVNFPQCGEKPDIAEIPIKEEDLKLIPVMHAIINEQIKAEFGD
;
A
#
# COMPACT_ATOMS: atom_id res chain seq x y z
N MET A 1 3.82 -11.98 7.83
CA MET A 1 3.94 -10.51 7.78
C MET A 1 3.93 -9.92 9.18
N LYS A 2 4.59 -8.82 9.37
CA LYS A 2 4.66 -8.16 10.67
C LYS A 2 4.84 -6.65 10.47
N MET A 3 4.75 -5.90 11.56
CA MET A 3 4.97 -4.45 11.53
C MET A 3 6.31 -4.10 10.89
N MET A 4 6.31 -3.07 10.06
CA MET A 4 7.45 -2.55 9.29
C MET A 4 7.85 -3.38 8.08
N ASP A 5 7.22 -4.53 7.84
CA ASP A 5 7.47 -5.26 6.60
C ASP A 5 7.03 -4.43 5.41
N CYS A 6 7.82 -4.48 4.33
CA CYS A 6 7.48 -3.84 3.07
C CYS A 6 6.60 -4.78 2.25
N VAL A 7 5.56 -4.23 1.66
CA VAL A 7 4.56 -5.01 0.92
C VAL A 7 4.16 -4.30 -0.37
N GLU A 8 3.64 -5.09 -1.32
CA GLU A 8 3.11 -4.58 -2.57
C GLU A 8 1.70 -5.13 -2.78
N VAL A 9 0.80 -4.27 -3.25
CA VAL A 9 -0.58 -4.67 -3.58
C VAL A 9 -0.56 -5.44 -4.89
N ILE A 10 -1.11 -6.65 -4.88
CA ILE A 10 -1.06 -7.54 -6.05
C ILE A 10 -2.36 -7.66 -6.82
N VAL A 11 -3.40 -6.92 -6.41
CA VAL A 11 -4.70 -6.91 -7.09
C VAL A 11 -5.22 -5.48 -7.22
N GLU A 12 -6.07 -5.27 -8.22
CA GLU A 12 -6.78 -4.00 -8.37
C GLU A 12 -8.20 -4.22 -7.85
N LYS A 13 -8.58 -3.51 -6.78
CA LYS A 13 -9.92 -3.61 -6.21
C LYS A 13 -10.49 -2.22 -5.99
N GLU A 14 -11.77 -2.06 -6.28
CA GLU A 14 -12.44 -0.77 -6.14
C GLU A 14 -12.36 -0.23 -4.70
N LYS A 15 -12.48 -1.10 -3.70
CA LYS A 15 -12.42 -0.66 -2.31
C LYS A 15 -11.06 -0.06 -1.92
N TYR A 16 -10.00 -0.42 -2.62
CA TYR A 16 -8.68 0.18 -2.43
C TYR A 16 -8.52 1.40 -3.34
N ALA A 17 -9.01 1.28 -4.58
CA ALA A 17 -8.88 2.34 -5.57
C ALA A 17 -9.57 3.63 -5.12
N LYS A 18 -10.69 3.54 -4.44
CA LYS A 18 -11.40 4.73 -3.94
C LYS A 18 -10.58 5.48 -2.89
N GLU A 19 -9.61 4.83 -2.30
CA GLU A 19 -8.67 5.45 -1.35
C GLU A 19 -7.37 5.87 -2.02
N GLY A 20 -7.29 5.74 -3.34
CA GLY A 20 -6.09 6.07 -4.10
C GLY A 20 -5.07 4.95 -4.19
N VAL A 21 -5.41 3.74 -3.75
CA VAL A 21 -4.48 2.61 -3.72
C VAL A 21 -4.78 1.65 -4.87
N HIS A 22 -3.77 1.44 -5.71
CA HIS A 22 -3.89 0.63 -6.92
C HIS A 22 -2.88 -0.50 -6.93
N LYS A 23 -3.13 -1.50 -7.76
CA LYS A 23 -2.23 -2.63 -7.95
C LYS A 23 -0.81 -2.14 -8.28
N GLY A 24 0.17 -2.73 -7.62
CA GLY A 24 1.58 -2.38 -7.81
C GLY A 24 2.10 -1.35 -6.81
N MET A 25 1.21 -0.68 -6.10
CA MET A 25 1.62 0.28 -5.08
C MET A 25 2.29 -0.44 -3.92
N GLN A 26 3.27 0.22 -3.32
CA GLN A 26 4.11 -0.34 -2.27
C GLN A 26 3.98 0.48 -0.99
N GLY A 27 4.10 -0.22 0.13
CA GLY A 27 4.03 0.43 1.42
C GLY A 27 4.63 -0.44 2.50
N TRP A 28 4.37 -0.06 3.75
CA TRP A 28 4.79 -0.87 4.89
C TRP A 28 3.65 -1.07 5.86
N ILE A 29 3.74 -2.16 6.62
CA ILE A 29 2.75 -2.50 7.64
C ILE A 29 2.97 -1.62 8.85
N CYS A 30 1.93 -0.90 9.25
CA CYS A 30 1.98 0.05 10.37
C CYS A 30 1.72 -0.57 11.73
N LEU A 31 0.86 -1.60 11.76
CA LEU A 31 0.50 -2.27 13.01
C LEU A 31 0.70 -3.76 12.87
N ASP A 32 1.23 -4.38 13.91
CA ASP A 32 1.45 -5.81 13.98
C ASP A 32 0.17 -6.51 14.48
N ASP A 33 -0.92 -6.26 13.80
CA ASP A 33 -2.24 -6.79 14.13
C ASP A 33 -3.00 -7.01 12.82
N ASN A 34 -3.29 -8.26 12.53
CA ASN A 34 -4.02 -8.62 11.33
C ASN A 34 -5.43 -9.12 11.62
N SER A 35 -6.10 -8.50 12.58
CA SER A 35 -7.50 -8.80 12.88
C SER A 35 -8.31 -8.85 11.59
N ASN A 36 -9.19 -9.86 11.46
CA ASN A 36 -10.01 -10.04 10.26
C ASN A 36 -9.19 -10.33 9.00
N GLY A 37 -7.93 -10.75 9.14
CA GLY A 37 -7.09 -11.12 8.00
C GLY A 37 -6.56 -9.94 7.19
N ALA A 38 -6.62 -8.73 7.75
CA ALA A 38 -6.14 -7.53 7.07
C ALA A 38 -5.03 -6.87 7.88
N TRP A 39 -4.10 -6.23 7.16
CA TRP A 39 -3.01 -5.47 7.77
C TRP A 39 -3.21 -3.99 7.47
N LEU A 40 -2.90 -3.13 8.44
CA LEU A 40 -2.91 -1.69 8.19
C LEU A 40 -1.62 -1.32 7.45
N VAL A 41 -1.78 -0.81 6.23
CA VAL A 41 -0.65 -0.51 5.35
C VAL A 41 -0.62 0.98 5.03
N ASN A 42 0.56 1.58 5.15
CA ASN A 42 0.80 2.98 4.79
C ASN A 42 1.44 3.02 3.40
N PHE A 43 0.90 3.87 2.52
CA PHE A 43 1.38 4.06 1.15
C PHE A 43 1.95 5.47 1.01
N PRO A 44 3.28 5.64 1.12
CA PRO A 44 3.90 6.97 1.09
C PRO A 44 4.16 7.48 -0.31
N GLN A 45 4.42 8.78 -0.39
CA GLN A 45 4.97 9.43 -1.57
C GLN A 45 6.36 9.97 -1.24
N CYS A 46 7.14 10.33 -2.26
CA CYS A 46 8.48 10.87 -2.06
C CYS A 46 8.46 12.29 -1.53
N GLY A 47 9.54 12.65 -0.83
CA GLY A 47 9.72 14.02 -0.34
C GLY A 47 8.72 14.39 0.74
N GLU A 48 8.26 15.64 0.70
CA GLU A 48 7.37 16.18 1.72
C GLU A 48 5.89 16.01 1.39
N LYS A 49 5.58 15.26 0.33
CA LYS A 49 4.19 15.01 -0.05
C LYS A 49 3.50 14.14 1.00
N PRO A 50 2.21 14.34 1.23
CA PRO A 50 1.47 13.50 2.18
C PRO A 50 1.38 12.07 1.68
N ASP A 51 1.13 11.15 2.60
CA ASP A 51 0.90 9.76 2.25
C ASP A 51 -0.37 9.65 1.39
N ILE A 52 -0.38 8.68 0.47
CA ILE A 52 -1.55 8.43 -0.36
C ILE A 52 -2.69 7.93 0.52
N ALA A 53 -2.40 6.97 1.39
CA ALA A 53 -3.41 6.37 2.27
C ALA A 53 -2.75 5.52 3.34
N GLU A 54 -3.51 5.27 4.40
CA GLU A 54 -3.14 4.30 5.43
C GLU A 54 -4.43 3.53 5.70
N ILE A 55 -4.56 2.36 5.07
CA ILE A 55 -5.80 1.59 5.07
C ILE A 55 -5.53 0.10 5.30
N PRO A 56 -6.55 -0.64 5.77
CA PRO A 56 -6.41 -2.09 5.90
C PRO A 56 -6.46 -2.74 4.53
N ILE A 57 -5.53 -3.67 4.30
CA ILE A 57 -5.45 -4.46 3.08
C ILE A 57 -5.42 -5.92 3.49
N LYS A 58 -6.23 -6.75 2.85
CA LYS A 58 -6.23 -8.18 3.14
C LYS A 58 -4.87 -8.81 2.82
N GLU A 59 -4.42 -9.71 3.68
CA GLU A 59 -3.12 -10.36 3.49
C GLU A 59 -3.02 -11.02 2.13
N GLU A 60 -4.09 -11.65 1.66
CA GLU A 60 -4.12 -12.32 0.35
C GLU A 60 -3.93 -11.35 -0.83
N ASP A 61 -4.12 -10.07 -0.61
CA ASP A 61 -3.98 -9.03 -1.63
C ASP A 61 -2.60 -8.37 -1.60
N LEU A 62 -1.71 -8.86 -0.74
CA LEU A 62 -0.36 -8.33 -0.54
C LEU A 62 0.70 -9.39 -0.80
N LYS A 63 1.91 -8.94 -1.16
CA LYS A 63 3.08 -9.79 -1.14
C LYS A 63 4.21 -9.06 -0.44
N LEU A 64 5.09 -9.80 0.21
CA LEU A 64 6.28 -9.24 0.83
C LEU A 64 7.28 -8.84 -0.25
N ILE A 65 7.93 -7.70 -0.06
CA ILE A 65 9.00 -7.23 -0.93
C ILE A 65 10.18 -6.83 -0.05
N PRO A 66 11.42 -6.94 -0.57
CA PRO A 66 12.60 -6.64 0.25
C PRO A 66 12.77 -5.15 0.53
N VAL A 67 12.37 -4.28 -0.39
CA VAL A 67 12.54 -2.83 -0.26
C VAL A 67 11.31 -2.14 -0.86
N MET A 68 10.83 -1.09 -0.18
CA MET A 68 9.71 -0.29 -0.67
C MET A 68 10.24 0.94 -1.40
N HIS A 69 9.65 1.24 -2.57
CA HIS A 69 9.99 2.40 -3.38
C HIS A 69 8.77 3.31 -3.54
N ALA A 70 8.77 4.43 -2.82
CA ALA A 70 7.67 5.38 -2.84
C ALA A 70 7.45 6.00 -4.23
N ILE A 71 8.51 6.09 -5.04
CA ILE A 71 8.39 6.65 -6.39
C ILE A 71 7.43 5.84 -7.27
N ILE A 72 7.35 4.54 -7.04
CA ILE A 72 6.43 3.68 -7.78
C ILE A 72 4.99 4.09 -7.51
N ASN A 73 4.68 4.46 -6.26
CA ASN A 73 3.34 4.92 -5.90
C ASN A 73 2.96 6.19 -6.67
N GLU A 74 3.90 7.12 -6.83
CA GLU A 74 3.64 8.35 -7.56
C GLU A 74 3.44 8.08 -9.04
N GLN A 75 4.20 7.16 -9.62
CA GLN A 75 4.06 6.79 -11.02
C GLN A 75 2.69 6.17 -11.30
N ILE A 76 2.25 5.26 -10.41
CA ILE A 76 0.96 4.61 -10.54
C ILE A 76 -0.17 5.61 -10.35
N LYS A 77 -0.05 6.48 -9.36
CA LYS A 77 -1.03 7.53 -9.11
C LYS A 77 -1.22 8.39 -10.36
N ALA A 78 -0.13 8.76 -11.02
CA ALA A 78 -0.19 9.56 -12.25
C ALA A 78 -0.91 8.81 -13.37
N GLU A 79 -0.70 7.50 -13.49
CA GLU A 79 -1.37 6.68 -14.51
C GLU A 79 -2.89 6.66 -14.33
N PHE A 80 -3.36 6.69 -13.11
CA PHE A 80 -4.80 6.66 -12.82
C PHE A 80 -5.42 8.07 -12.75
N GLY A 81 -4.61 9.11 -12.89
CA GLY A 81 -5.10 10.49 -12.89
C GLY A 81 -5.54 11.01 -11.53
N ASP A 82 -5.12 10.36 -10.50
CA ASP A 82 -5.49 10.76 -9.12
C ASP A 82 -4.71 11.98 -8.64
#